data_44a5eb064b1adb199270f62d580ea37d
#
_entry.id   44a5eb064b1adb199270f62d580ea37d
#
_cell.length_a   1.000
_cell.length_b   1.000
_cell.length_c   1.000
_cell.angle_alpha   90.00
_cell.angle_beta   90.00
_cell.angle_gamma   90.00
#
_symmetry.space_group_name_H-M   'P 1'
#
loop_
_entity.id
_entity.type
_entity.pdbx_description
1 polymer ?
#
loop_
_entity_poly.entity_id
_entity_poly.type
_entity_poly.pdbx_seq_one_letter_code
_entity_poly.pdbx_strand_id
1 'polypeptide(L)'
;VNFVSIVMIPGLLCTDDLYRDQIAALAGHPIRIADTTSDASVTAMAERLLADAPDKFALCGLSMGGYVALEVLRLAPERVLAAALMATSHRADTPGQTAMRHQLIATARDEGIEAVARLLCERLVAPETASAALRERIVRMATAIGIEGFVRQQQAIIDRPDQSDRLSTIKVPVTVVAGEADAIIPPERAREMAATIPGARLEMLPATGHMLTMERPDRTSEILRRSLAMAAAG
;
A
#
# COMPACT_ATOMS: atom_id res chain seq x y z
N VAL A 1 20.52 -5.57 -19.01
CA VAL A 1 19.43 -5.03 -18.20
C VAL A 1 19.57 -5.64 -16.82
N ASN A 2 19.92 -4.84 -15.81
CA ASN A 2 19.96 -5.31 -14.42
C ASN A 2 18.51 -5.47 -13.93
N PHE A 3 18.08 -6.71 -13.77
CA PHE A 3 16.76 -7.01 -13.20
C PHE A 3 16.80 -6.82 -11.68
N VAL A 4 15.94 -5.97 -11.19
CA VAL A 4 15.75 -5.75 -9.74
C VAL A 4 14.57 -6.60 -9.30
N SER A 5 14.73 -7.41 -8.26
CA SER A 5 13.60 -8.10 -7.62
C SER A 5 12.68 -7.07 -6.96
N ILE A 6 11.37 -7.26 -7.12
CA ILE A 6 10.34 -6.35 -6.61
C ILE A 6 9.46 -7.11 -5.61
N VAL A 7 9.23 -6.52 -4.44
CA VAL A 7 8.22 -6.97 -3.49
C VAL A 7 7.09 -5.96 -3.47
N MET A 8 5.88 -6.40 -3.82
CA MET A 8 4.67 -5.58 -3.80
C MET A 8 3.79 -5.99 -2.62
N ILE A 9 3.36 -5.02 -1.84
CA ILE A 9 2.59 -5.23 -0.61
C ILE A 9 1.19 -4.67 -0.81
N PRO A 10 0.16 -5.53 -0.87
CA PRO A 10 -1.22 -5.10 -1.02
C PRO A 10 -1.76 -4.30 0.18
N GLY A 11 -2.77 -3.48 -0.08
CA GLY A 11 -3.53 -2.78 0.95
C GLY A 11 -4.58 -3.65 1.64
N LEU A 12 -5.34 -3.04 2.53
CA LEU A 12 -6.50 -3.65 3.19
C LEU A 12 -7.49 -4.19 2.16
N LEU A 13 -7.93 -5.43 2.32
CA LEU A 13 -8.89 -6.10 1.43
C LEU A 13 -8.42 -6.24 -0.02
N CYS A 14 -7.11 -6.17 -0.27
CA CYS A 14 -6.55 -6.28 -1.61
C CYS A 14 -5.75 -7.57 -1.79
N THR A 15 -5.88 -8.16 -2.97
CA THR A 15 -5.05 -9.28 -3.45
C THR A 15 -3.99 -8.76 -4.43
N ASP A 16 -3.28 -9.66 -5.10
CA ASP A 16 -2.38 -9.35 -6.22
C ASP A 16 -3.07 -8.61 -7.39
N ASP A 17 -4.39 -8.77 -7.52
CA ASP A 17 -5.19 -8.05 -8.53
C ASP A 17 -5.09 -6.52 -8.40
N LEU A 18 -4.75 -6.00 -7.23
CA LEU A 18 -4.41 -4.59 -7.00
C LEU A 18 -3.29 -4.11 -7.94
N TYR A 19 -2.32 -4.98 -8.23
CA TYR A 19 -1.12 -4.69 -8.99
C TYR A 19 -1.10 -5.34 -10.39
N ARG A 20 -2.22 -5.90 -10.87
CA ARG A 20 -2.29 -6.63 -12.15
C ARG A 20 -1.61 -5.89 -13.29
N ASP A 21 -1.95 -4.61 -13.45
CA ASP A 21 -1.47 -3.79 -14.56
C ASP A 21 0.03 -3.44 -14.38
N GLN A 22 0.47 -3.23 -13.14
CA GLN A 22 1.88 -2.98 -12.81
C GLN A 22 2.72 -4.23 -12.99
N ILE A 23 2.21 -5.41 -12.62
CA ILE A 23 2.87 -6.70 -12.85
C ILE A 23 3.10 -6.89 -14.35
N ALA A 24 2.08 -6.65 -15.16
CA ALA A 24 2.20 -6.75 -16.62
C ALA A 24 3.19 -5.71 -17.20
N ALA A 25 3.15 -4.48 -16.70
CA ALA A 25 4.00 -3.38 -17.16
C ALA A 25 5.48 -3.53 -16.75
N LEU A 26 5.75 -4.28 -15.68
CA LEU A 26 7.09 -4.57 -15.16
C LEU A 26 7.54 -6.02 -15.51
N ALA A 27 6.91 -6.63 -16.51
CA ALA A 27 7.29 -7.95 -16.99
C ALA A 27 8.79 -8.00 -17.34
N GLY A 28 9.49 -9.01 -16.81
CA GLY A 28 10.95 -9.11 -16.88
C GLY A 28 11.64 -8.92 -15.53
N HIS A 29 11.05 -8.19 -14.59
CA HIS A 29 11.51 -8.17 -13.22
C HIS A 29 10.92 -9.34 -12.41
N PRO A 30 11.70 -10.02 -11.54
CA PRO A 30 11.12 -10.96 -10.58
C PRO A 30 10.21 -10.20 -9.59
N ILE A 31 8.92 -10.54 -9.59
CA ILE A 31 7.92 -9.89 -8.72
C ILE A 31 7.40 -10.88 -7.70
N ARG A 32 7.33 -10.48 -6.44
CA ARG A 32 6.67 -11.19 -5.34
C ARG A 32 5.58 -10.32 -4.75
N ILE A 33 4.45 -10.94 -4.44
CA ILE A 33 3.36 -10.31 -3.69
C ILE A 33 3.46 -10.79 -2.24
N ALA A 34 3.52 -9.85 -1.32
CA ALA A 34 3.60 -10.15 0.10
C ALA A 34 2.25 -10.67 0.63
N ASP A 35 2.29 -11.65 1.51
CA ASP A 35 1.12 -12.08 2.27
C ASP A 35 0.81 -11.05 3.37
N THR A 36 -0.36 -10.45 3.30
CA THR A 36 -0.88 -9.50 4.29
C THR A 36 -2.12 -10.04 5.03
N THR A 37 -2.40 -11.33 4.91
CA THR A 37 -3.63 -11.95 5.44
C THR A 37 -3.40 -12.85 6.63
N SER A 38 -2.18 -13.38 6.81
CA SER A 38 -1.87 -14.38 7.81
C SER A 38 -1.56 -13.80 9.19
N ASP A 39 -1.13 -12.54 9.27
CA ASP A 39 -0.67 -11.91 10.51
C ASP A 39 -1.60 -10.76 10.94
N ALA A 40 -1.66 -10.50 12.25
CA ALA A 40 -2.48 -9.47 12.86
C ALA A 40 -1.64 -8.27 13.37
N SER A 41 -0.40 -8.13 12.93
CA SER A 41 0.42 -6.94 13.19
C SER A 41 1.28 -6.58 11.97
N VAL A 42 1.53 -5.28 11.80
CA VAL A 42 2.39 -4.76 10.72
C VAL A 42 3.81 -5.31 10.84
N THR A 43 4.32 -5.46 12.06
CA THR A 43 5.66 -6.03 12.31
C THR A 43 5.73 -7.49 11.88
N ALA A 44 4.75 -8.33 12.25
CA ALA A 44 4.75 -9.73 11.84
C ALA A 44 4.59 -9.90 10.32
N MET A 45 3.79 -9.05 9.65
CA MET A 45 3.71 -9.01 8.19
C MET A 45 5.06 -8.66 7.56
N ALA A 46 5.78 -7.67 8.13
CA ALA A 46 7.10 -7.29 7.65
C ALA A 46 8.15 -8.39 7.87
N GLU A 47 8.13 -9.07 9.01
CA GLU A 47 9.03 -10.20 9.32
C GLU A 47 8.78 -11.38 8.38
N ARG A 48 7.51 -11.74 8.13
CA ARG A 48 7.12 -12.77 7.14
C ARG A 48 7.61 -12.41 5.74
N LEU A 49 7.39 -11.16 5.31
CA LEU A 49 7.90 -10.66 4.03
C LEU A 49 9.41 -10.83 3.94
N LEU A 50 10.14 -10.42 4.98
CA LEU A 50 11.60 -10.50 5.00
C LEU A 50 12.13 -11.94 5.00
N ALA A 51 11.40 -12.90 5.57
CA ALA A 51 11.76 -14.31 5.53
C ALA A 51 11.73 -14.88 4.11
N ASP A 52 10.79 -14.42 3.27
CA ASP A 52 10.58 -14.93 1.91
C ASP A 52 11.22 -14.04 0.81
N ALA A 53 11.60 -12.81 1.15
CA ALA A 53 12.13 -11.85 0.18
C ALA A 53 13.57 -12.20 -0.24
N PRO A 54 13.99 -11.84 -1.48
CA PRO A 54 15.39 -11.89 -1.89
C PRO A 54 16.29 -11.04 -0.99
N ASP A 55 17.61 -11.26 -1.05
CA ASP A 55 18.59 -10.50 -0.24
C ASP A 55 18.49 -8.99 -0.48
N LYS A 56 18.27 -8.59 -1.73
CA LYS A 56 18.07 -7.19 -2.16
C LYS A 56 16.85 -7.07 -3.02
N PHE A 57 16.01 -6.08 -2.77
CA PHE A 57 14.79 -5.86 -3.53
C PHE A 57 14.34 -4.39 -3.51
N ALA A 58 13.56 -4.01 -4.52
CA ALA A 58 12.75 -2.80 -4.49
C ALA A 58 11.40 -3.10 -3.83
N LEU A 59 10.86 -2.13 -3.10
CA LEU A 59 9.68 -2.28 -2.27
C LEU A 59 8.55 -1.38 -2.77
N CYS A 60 7.35 -1.92 -2.96
CA CYS A 60 6.17 -1.15 -3.34
C CYS A 60 5.03 -1.47 -2.38
N GLY A 61 4.50 -0.48 -1.68
CA GLY A 61 3.39 -0.66 -0.75
C GLY A 61 2.27 0.34 -0.97
N LEU A 62 1.02 -0.14 -1.08
CA LEU A 62 -0.16 0.70 -1.16
C LEU A 62 -0.96 0.66 0.14
N SER A 63 -1.31 1.82 0.70
CA SER A 63 -2.16 1.95 1.89
C SER A 63 -1.59 1.18 3.09
N MET A 64 -2.27 0.16 3.60
CA MET A 64 -1.74 -0.76 4.61
C MET A 64 -0.40 -1.36 4.18
N GLY A 65 -0.23 -1.70 2.91
CA GLY A 65 1.05 -2.17 2.38
C GLY A 65 2.17 -1.15 2.54
N GLY A 66 1.87 0.14 2.55
CA GLY A 66 2.83 1.20 2.87
C GLY A 66 3.23 1.22 4.36
N TYR A 67 2.31 0.87 5.28
CA TYR A 67 2.66 0.70 6.70
C TYR A 67 3.66 -0.44 6.89
N VAL A 68 3.41 -1.56 6.21
CA VAL A 68 4.33 -2.72 6.20
C VAL A 68 5.66 -2.34 5.55
N ALA A 69 5.65 -1.57 4.46
CA ALA A 69 6.87 -1.09 3.79
C ALA A 69 7.73 -0.21 4.70
N LEU A 70 7.14 0.71 5.46
CA LEU A 70 7.84 1.51 6.46
C LEU A 70 8.46 0.64 7.57
N GLU A 71 7.77 -0.43 7.95
CA GLU A 71 8.28 -1.37 8.96
C GLU A 71 9.42 -2.22 8.39
N VAL A 72 9.37 -2.65 7.14
CA VAL A 72 10.50 -3.31 6.44
C VAL A 72 11.72 -2.38 6.39
N LEU A 73 11.52 -1.10 6.06
CA LEU A 73 12.59 -0.09 6.08
C LEU A 73 13.19 0.12 7.47
N ARG A 74 12.44 -0.13 8.54
CA ARG A 74 12.94 -0.10 9.91
C ARG A 74 13.76 -1.34 10.27
N LEU A 75 13.26 -2.53 9.87
CA LEU A 75 13.84 -3.82 10.28
C LEU A 75 15.08 -4.20 9.47
N ALA A 76 15.09 -3.92 8.17
CA ALA A 76 16.15 -4.34 7.25
C ALA A 76 16.38 -3.30 6.14
N PRO A 77 16.73 -2.03 6.47
CA PRO A 77 16.93 -0.98 5.48
C PRO A 77 18.01 -1.33 4.46
N GLU A 78 19.01 -2.11 4.86
CA GLU A 78 20.13 -2.55 4.01
C GLU A 78 19.68 -3.50 2.89
N ARG A 79 18.52 -4.14 2.99
CA ARG A 79 17.95 -5.03 1.97
C ARG A 79 17.14 -4.29 0.92
N VAL A 80 16.71 -3.06 1.20
CA VAL A 80 15.84 -2.29 0.32
C VAL A 80 16.67 -1.40 -0.62
N LEU A 81 16.52 -1.59 -1.93
CA LEU A 81 17.22 -0.81 -2.95
C LEU A 81 16.52 0.51 -3.26
N ALA A 82 15.20 0.53 -3.25
CA ALA A 82 14.34 1.70 -3.38
C ALA A 82 12.94 1.37 -2.87
N ALA A 83 12.16 2.37 -2.48
CA ALA A 83 10.78 2.18 -2.03
C ALA A 83 9.79 3.11 -2.76
N ALA A 84 8.62 2.57 -3.10
CA ALA A 84 7.45 3.32 -3.53
C ALA A 84 6.35 3.21 -2.46
N LEU A 85 6.03 4.33 -1.82
CA LEU A 85 5.02 4.46 -0.77
C LEU A 85 3.79 5.11 -1.38
N MET A 86 2.72 4.34 -1.58
CA MET A 86 1.55 4.74 -2.36
C MET A 86 0.30 4.86 -1.50
N ALA A 87 -0.42 5.99 -1.57
CA ALA A 87 -1.68 6.23 -0.85
C ALA A 87 -1.62 5.78 0.62
N THR A 88 -0.56 6.16 1.33
CA THR A 88 -0.24 5.66 2.67
C THR A 88 0.09 6.77 3.67
N SER A 89 0.30 6.41 4.93
CA SER A 89 0.60 7.33 6.02
C SER A 89 1.69 6.75 6.93
N HIS A 90 2.45 7.63 7.54
CA HIS A 90 3.43 7.30 8.58
C HIS A 90 2.85 7.34 10.00
N ARG A 91 1.61 7.85 10.15
CA ARG A 91 1.00 8.09 11.47
C ARG A 91 0.20 6.88 11.95
N ALA A 92 0.17 6.69 13.25
CA ALA A 92 -0.76 5.78 13.92
C ALA A 92 -2.21 6.23 13.71
N ASP A 93 -3.17 5.33 13.99
CA ASP A 93 -4.59 5.67 14.00
C ASP A 93 -4.92 6.64 15.15
N THR A 94 -5.81 7.56 14.87
CA THR A 94 -6.48 8.34 15.90
C THR A 94 -7.56 7.47 16.59
N PRO A 95 -8.00 7.82 17.82
CA PRO A 95 -9.10 7.09 18.48
C PRO A 95 -10.36 6.98 17.63
N GLY A 96 -10.68 8.02 16.84
CA GLY A 96 -11.83 7.99 15.92
C GLY A 96 -11.67 7.01 14.77
N GLN A 97 -10.46 6.90 14.20
CA GLN A 97 -10.15 5.91 13.16
C GLN A 97 -10.22 4.48 13.73
N THR A 98 -9.67 4.24 14.91
CA THR A 98 -9.77 2.95 15.61
C THR A 98 -11.23 2.56 15.86
N ALA A 99 -12.06 3.48 16.35
CA ALA A 99 -13.49 3.24 16.56
C ALA A 99 -14.21 2.86 15.24
N MET A 100 -13.92 3.56 14.15
CA MET A 100 -14.47 3.24 12.83
C MET A 100 -14.05 1.84 12.37
N ARG A 101 -12.79 1.42 12.60
CA ARG A 101 -12.33 0.07 12.25
C ARG A 101 -13.07 -1.02 13.01
N HIS A 102 -13.33 -0.82 14.30
CA HIS A 102 -14.15 -1.75 15.08
C HIS A 102 -15.59 -1.85 14.56
N GLN A 103 -16.18 -0.73 14.12
CA GLN A 103 -17.50 -0.74 13.47
C GLN A 103 -17.47 -1.52 12.16
N LEU A 104 -16.46 -1.32 11.31
CA LEU A 104 -16.33 -2.10 10.06
C LEU A 104 -16.14 -3.60 10.31
N ILE A 105 -15.41 -3.98 11.37
CA ILE A 105 -15.29 -5.38 11.78
C ILE A 105 -16.65 -5.95 12.21
N ALA A 106 -17.44 -5.20 12.98
CA ALA A 106 -18.79 -5.61 13.36
C ALA A 106 -19.68 -5.78 12.12
N THR A 107 -19.70 -4.78 11.21
CA THR A 107 -20.45 -4.87 9.95
C THR A 107 -20.03 -6.09 9.12
N ALA A 108 -18.73 -6.40 9.05
CA ALA A 108 -18.27 -7.59 8.31
C ALA A 108 -18.78 -8.90 8.91
N ARG A 109 -18.91 -8.97 10.24
CA ARG A 109 -19.43 -10.15 10.94
C ARG A 109 -20.94 -10.31 10.80
N ASP A 110 -21.67 -9.19 10.79
CA ASP A 110 -23.13 -9.18 10.79
C ASP A 110 -23.69 -9.25 9.36
N GLU A 111 -23.08 -8.56 8.41
CA GLU A 111 -23.58 -8.35 7.04
C GLU A 111 -22.69 -9.00 5.96
N GLY A 112 -21.51 -9.46 6.34
CA GLY A 112 -20.53 -10.05 5.43
C GLY A 112 -19.53 -9.04 4.85
N ILE A 113 -18.43 -9.59 4.31
CA ILE A 113 -17.31 -8.78 3.80
C ILE A 113 -17.68 -7.98 2.55
N GLU A 114 -18.63 -8.47 1.76
CA GLU A 114 -19.09 -7.78 0.56
C GLU A 114 -19.80 -6.46 0.89
N ALA A 115 -20.60 -6.43 1.97
CA ALA A 115 -21.25 -5.20 2.44
C ALA A 115 -20.20 -4.14 2.81
N VAL A 116 -19.15 -4.53 3.55
CA VAL A 116 -18.04 -3.64 3.88
C VAL A 116 -17.32 -3.15 2.63
N ALA A 117 -17.03 -4.03 1.67
CA ALA A 117 -16.36 -3.66 0.43
C ALA A 117 -17.16 -2.65 -0.38
N ARG A 118 -18.47 -2.84 -0.51
CA ARG A 118 -19.37 -1.91 -1.22
C ARG A 118 -19.45 -0.55 -0.53
N LEU A 119 -19.52 -0.55 0.80
CA LEU A 119 -19.48 0.68 1.60
C LEU A 119 -18.17 1.46 1.40
N LEU A 120 -17.04 0.77 1.40
CA LEU A 120 -15.72 1.39 1.22
C LEU A 120 -15.50 1.89 -0.21
N CYS A 121 -16.05 1.22 -1.24
CA CYS A 121 -15.89 1.60 -2.64
C CYS A 121 -16.24 3.07 -2.92
N GLU A 122 -17.23 3.63 -2.20
CA GLU A 122 -17.65 5.02 -2.38
C GLU A 122 -16.56 6.03 -1.99
N ARG A 123 -15.59 5.61 -1.20
CA ARG A 123 -14.48 6.45 -0.74
C ARG A 123 -13.13 6.06 -1.32
N LEU A 124 -13.02 4.83 -1.82
CA LEU A 124 -11.77 4.29 -2.36
C LEU A 124 -11.43 4.82 -3.74
N VAL A 125 -12.44 5.18 -4.54
CA VAL A 125 -12.29 5.55 -5.95
C VAL A 125 -12.78 6.98 -6.15
N ALA A 126 -12.02 7.78 -6.87
CA ALA A 126 -12.46 9.12 -7.23
C ALA A 126 -13.66 9.09 -8.19
N PRO A 127 -14.60 10.04 -8.10
CA PRO A 127 -15.77 10.07 -8.99
C PRO A 127 -15.40 10.02 -10.48
N GLU A 128 -14.31 10.67 -10.87
CA GLU A 128 -13.84 10.79 -12.26
C GLU A 128 -13.32 9.47 -12.84
N THR A 129 -12.91 8.53 -12.00
CA THR A 129 -12.37 7.22 -12.41
C THR A 129 -13.31 6.07 -12.09
N ALA A 130 -14.38 6.36 -11.33
CA ALA A 130 -15.32 5.35 -10.88
C ALA A 130 -16.04 4.68 -12.06
N SER A 131 -16.02 3.34 -12.07
CA SER A 131 -16.81 2.52 -12.98
C SER A 131 -17.37 1.30 -12.25
N ALA A 132 -18.46 0.74 -12.75
CA ALA A 132 -19.01 -0.49 -12.20
C ALA A 132 -17.99 -1.64 -12.22
N ALA A 133 -17.22 -1.76 -13.29
CA ALA A 133 -16.17 -2.79 -13.44
C ALA A 133 -15.07 -2.64 -12.38
N LEU A 134 -14.63 -1.41 -12.08
CA LEU A 134 -13.62 -1.15 -11.06
C LEU A 134 -14.15 -1.49 -9.67
N ARG A 135 -15.38 -1.08 -9.34
CA ARG A 135 -16.03 -1.38 -8.06
C ARG A 135 -16.18 -2.89 -7.85
N GLU A 136 -16.66 -3.62 -8.85
CA GLU A 136 -16.80 -5.08 -8.79
C GLU A 136 -15.43 -5.78 -8.65
N ARG A 137 -14.38 -5.24 -9.24
CA ARG A 137 -13.01 -5.74 -9.06
C ARG A 137 -12.54 -5.59 -7.62
N ILE A 138 -12.81 -4.45 -6.97
CA ILE A 138 -12.51 -4.20 -5.56
C ILE A 138 -13.30 -5.16 -4.66
N VAL A 139 -14.58 -5.34 -4.92
CA VAL A 139 -15.44 -6.26 -4.15
C VAL A 139 -14.93 -7.70 -4.27
N ARG A 140 -14.54 -8.15 -5.47
CA ARG A 140 -13.96 -9.50 -5.64
C ARG A 140 -12.68 -9.71 -4.84
N MET A 141 -11.76 -8.73 -4.80
CA MET A 141 -10.56 -8.82 -3.96
C MET A 141 -10.94 -8.96 -2.49
N ALA A 142 -11.86 -8.13 -2.00
CA ALA A 142 -12.32 -8.18 -0.62
C ALA A 142 -12.95 -9.54 -0.27
N THR A 143 -13.78 -10.08 -1.15
CA THR A 143 -14.40 -11.40 -0.98
C THR A 143 -13.34 -12.51 -0.90
N ALA A 144 -12.29 -12.42 -1.71
CA ALA A 144 -11.18 -13.38 -1.70
C ALA A 144 -10.38 -13.33 -0.38
N ILE A 145 -10.21 -12.15 0.23
CA ILE A 145 -9.56 -11.97 1.54
C ILE A 145 -10.43 -12.55 2.66
N GLY A 146 -11.73 -12.35 2.57
CA GLY A 146 -12.71 -12.84 3.54
C GLY A 146 -12.67 -12.12 4.89
N ILE A 147 -13.61 -12.48 5.78
CA ILE A 147 -13.79 -11.82 7.08
C ILE A 147 -12.57 -12.01 7.99
N GLU A 148 -12.03 -13.21 8.08
CA GLU A 148 -10.91 -13.51 8.97
C GLU A 148 -9.62 -12.79 8.57
N GLY A 149 -9.32 -12.72 7.26
CA GLY A 149 -8.21 -11.93 6.73
C GLY A 149 -8.41 -10.45 7.03
N PHE A 150 -9.62 -9.92 6.79
CA PHE A 150 -9.99 -8.55 7.08
C PHE A 150 -9.81 -8.18 8.56
N VAL A 151 -10.26 -9.04 9.48
CA VAL A 151 -10.13 -8.80 10.93
C VAL A 151 -8.65 -8.71 11.33
N ARG A 152 -7.81 -9.63 10.85
CA ARG A 152 -6.36 -9.57 11.10
C ARG A 152 -5.72 -8.31 10.53
N GLN A 153 -6.06 -7.94 9.31
CA GLN A 153 -5.58 -6.71 8.68
C GLN A 153 -6.01 -5.46 9.46
N GLN A 154 -7.27 -5.38 9.89
CA GLN A 154 -7.76 -4.26 10.71
C GLN A 154 -7.01 -4.18 12.05
N GLN A 155 -6.79 -5.31 12.72
CA GLN A 155 -6.02 -5.33 13.96
C GLN A 155 -4.59 -4.84 13.74
N ALA A 156 -3.93 -5.29 12.67
CA ALA A 156 -2.59 -4.81 12.31
C ALA A 156 -2.55 -3.30 12.10
N ILE A 157 -3.60 -2.73 11.50
CA ILE A 157 -3.67 -1.28 11.27
C ILE A 157 -3.93 -0.52 12.57
N ILE A 158 -4.82 -1.02 13.46
CA ILE A 158 -5.14 -0.41 14.75
C ILE A 158 -3.88 -0.30 15.61
N ASP A 159 -3.08 -1.36 15.66
CA ASP A 159 -1.92 -1.47 16.55
C ASP A 159 -0.61 -0.94 15.92
N ARG A 160 -0.67 -0.42 14.67
CA ARG A 160 0.55 0.06 14.03
C ARG A 160 1.19 1.23 14.78
N PRO A 161 2.51 1.25 14.91
CA PRO A 161 3.21 2.36 15.55
C PRO A 161 3.18 3.61 14.65
N ASP A 162 3.29 4.79 15.28
CA ASP A 162 3.63 6.02 14.57
C ASP A 162 5.10 5.96 14.13
N GLN A 163 5.36 6.26 12.86
CA GLN A 163 6.68 6.20 12.23
C GLN A 163 7.26 7.60 11.95
N SER A 164 6.63 8.67 12.46
CA SER A 164 7.00 10.06 12.16
C SER A 164 8.48 10.35 12.43
N ASP A 165 8.97 9.92 13.59
CA ASP A 165 10.36 10.18 14.02
C ASP A 165 11.40 9.41 13.20
N ARG A 166 10.98 8.41 12.43
CA ARG A 166 11.87 7.55 11.64
C ARG A 166 12.02 7.98 10.19
N LEU A 167 11.10 8.79 9.67
CA LEU A 167 11.12 9.20 8.26
C LEU A 167 12.44 9.84 7.85
N SER A 168 13.01 10.71 8.71
CA SER A 168 14.28 11.38 8.45
C SER A 168 15.52 10.44 8.47
N THR A 169 15.36 9.22 8.98
CA THR A 169 16.44 8.22 9.02
C THR A 169 16.49 7.32 7.78
N ILE A 170 15.48 7.38 6.91
CA ILE A 170 15.42 6.59 5.68
C ILE A 170 16.47 7.11 4.69
N LYS A 171 17.36 6.23 4.25
CA LYS A 171 18.49 6.58 3.37
C LYS A 171 18.34 6.05 1.94
N VAL A 172 17.41 5.13 1.72
CA VAL A 172 17.17 4.57 0.39
C VAL A 172 16.34 5.54 -0.46
N PRO A 173 16.46 5.51 -1.79
CA PRO A 173 15.59 6.30 -2.67
C PRO A 173 14.11 5.98 -2.43
N VAL A 174 13.31 7.01 -2.18
CA VAL A 174 11.87 6.86 -1.95
C VAL A 174 11.07 7.68 -2.96
N THR A 175 10.03 7.07 -3.51
CA THR A 175 8.97 7.76 -4.25
C THR A 175 7.67 7.67 -3.46
N VAL A 176 7.12 8.81 -3.07
CA VAL A 176 5.81 8.90 -2.41
C VAL A 176 4.77 9.25 -3.47
N VAL A 177 3.68 8.48 -3.53
CA VAL A 177 2.63 8.66 -4.55
C VAL A 177 1.28 8.79 -3.86
N ALA A 178 0.48 9.77 -4.24
CA ALA A 178 -0.88 9.93 -3.74
C ALA A 178 -1.85 10.43 -4.81
N GLY A 179 -3.11 10.05 -4.69
CA GLY A 179 -4.20 10.65 -5.44
C GLY A 179 -4.63 11.97 -4.79
N GLU A 180 -4.88 13.01 -5.58
CA GLU A 180 -5.34 14.30 -5.06
C GLU A 180 -6.78 14.25 -4.51
N ALA A 181 -7.57 13.27 -4.96
CA ALA A 181 -8.94 13.02 -4.51
C ALA A 181 -9.04 11.83 -3.54
N ASP A 182 -7.94 11.42 -2.88
CA ASP A 182 -7.96 10.33 -1.90
C ASP A 182 -8.78 10.73 -0.67
N ALA A 183 -9.94 10.09 -0.49
CA ALA A 183 -10.86 10.33 0.64
C ALA A 183 -10.59 9.39 1.83
N ILE A 184 -9.60 8.49 1.75
CA ILE A 184 -9.19 7.56 2.81
C ILE A 184 -7.98 8.10 3.56
N ILE A 185 -6.91 8.40 2.82
CA ILE A 185 -5.66 8.97 3.36
C ILE A 185 -5.51 10.38 2.77
N PRO A 186 -5.62 11.44 3.57
CA PRO A 186 -5.45 12.79 3.07
C PRO A 186 -4.13 12.98 2.34
N PRO A 187 -4.11 13.62 1.15
CA PRO A 187 -2.90 13.84 0.34
C PRO A 187 -1.78 14.56 1.09
N GLU A 188 -2.13 15.30 2.15
CA GLU A 188 -1.17 15.96 3.05
C GLU A 188 -0.20 14.99 3.69
N ARG A 189 -0.61 13.74 3.94
CA ARG A 189 0.28 12.69 4.48
C ARG A 189 1.42 12.36 3.52
N ALA A 190 1.13 12.33 2.23
CA ALA A 190 2.16 12.15 1.21
C ALA A 190 3.12 13.33 1.16
N ARG A 191 2.60 14.57 1.26
CA ARG A 191 3.42 15.78 1.31
C ARG A 191 4.33 15.80 2.55
N GLU A 192 3.78 15.45 3.74
CA GLU A 192 4.55 15.34 4.98
C GLU A 192 5.69 14.31 4.86
N MET A 193 5.39 13.11 4.33
CA MET A 193 6.40 12.06 4.15
C MET A 193 7.48 12.52 3.17
N ALA A 194 7.11 13.08 2.02
CA ALA A 194 8.07 13.51 1.01
C ALA A 194 8.95 14.68 1.50
N ALA A 195 8.40 15.56 2.33
CA ALA A 195 9.16 16.67 2.93
C ALA A 195 10.13 16.21 4.02
N THR A 196 9.85 15.07 4.67
CA THR A 196 10.64 14.58 5.83
C THR A 196 11.66 13.52 5.43
N ILE A 197 11.35 12.67 4.45
CA ILE A 197 12.28 11.64 3.97
C ILE A 197 13.36 12.29 3.08
N PRO A 198 14.66 12.16 3.42
CA PRO A 198 15.72 12.78 2.64
C PRO A 198 15.72 12.35 1.18
N GLY A 199 15.66 13.30 0.26
CA GLY A 199 15.71 13.05 -1.19
C GLY A 199 14.48 12.34 -1.77
N ALA A 200 13.39 12.24 -1.03
CA ALA A 200 12.16 11.63 -1.52
C ALA A 200 11.55 12.41 -2.70
N ARG A 201 11.01 11.68 -3.66
CA ARG A 201 10.21 12.24 -4.76
C ARG A 201 8.74 12.17 -4.41
N LEU A 202 8.00 13.22 -4.74
CA LEU A 202 6.55 13.27 -4.58
C LEU A 202 5.87 13.27 -5.96
N GLU A 203 4.94 12.35 -6.15
CA GLU A 203 4.08 12.25 -7.33
C GLU A 203 2.61 12.37 -6.88
N MET A 204 1.97 13.46 -7.28
CA MET A 204 0.55 13.70 -7.01
C MET A 204 -0.25 13.41 -8.28
N LEU A 205 -1.26 12.56 -8.18
CA LEU A 205 -2.09 12.15 -9.31
C LEU A 205 -3.42 12.92 -9.30
N PRO A 206 -3.63 13.84 -10.25
CA PRO A 206 -4.88 14.61 -10.31
C PRO A 206 -6.08 13.70 -10.59
N ALA A 207 -7.25 14.07 -10.04
CA ALA A 207 -8.51 13.36 -10.21
C ALA A 207 -8.38 11.85 -9.97
N THR A 208 -7.65 11.46 -8.91
CA THR A 208 -7.35 10.07 -8.55
C THR A 208 -7.61 9.87 -7.07
N GLY A 209 -8.30 8.79 -6.73
CA GLY A 209 -8.62 8.41 -5.37
C GLY A 209 -7.52 7.55 -4.72
N HIS A 210 -7.96 6.68 -3.83
CA HIS A 210 -7.08 5.83 -3.03
C HIS A 210 -6.49 4.64 -3.82
N MET A 211 -7.25 4.11 -4.80
CA MET A 211 -6.89 2.92 -5.58
C MET A 211 -6.06 3.28 -6.82
N LEU A 212 -5.04 4.13 -6.66
CA LEU A 212 -4.29 4.74 -7.74
C LEU A 212 -3.65 3.75 -8.74
N THR A 213 -3.30 2.53 -8.32
CA THR A 213 -2.80 1.47 -9.20
C THR A 213 -3.86 0.98 -10.19
N MET A 214 -5.12 1.03 -9.79
CA MET A 214 -6.28 0.60 -10.59
C MET A 214 -6.95 1.77 -11.31
N GLU A 215 -6.91 2.97 -10.74
CA GLU A 215 -7.52 4.17 -11.30
C GLU A 215 -6.66 4.82 -12.39
N ARG A 216 -5.34 4.76 -12.25
CA ARG A 216 -4.34 5.31 -13.18
C ARG A 216 -3.24 4.30 -13.46
N PRO A 217 -3.56 3.13 -14.04
CA PRO A 217 -2.63 2.01 -14.16
C PRO A 217 -1.36 2.38 -14.93
N ASP A 218 -1.49 3.06 -16.08
CA ASP A 218 -0.35 3.43 -16.92
C ASP A 218 0.57 4.43 -16.22
N ARG A 219 -0.02 5.46 -15.59
CA ARG A 219 0.75 6.47 -14.89
C ARG A 219 1.46 5.91 -13.68
N THR A 220 0.79 5.05 -12.91
CA THR A 220 1.40 4.37 -11.75
C THR A 220 2.52 3.45 -12.20
N SER A 221 2.33 2.71 -13.28
CA SER A 221 3.37 1.83 -13.86
C SER A 221 4.60 2.63 -14.31
N GLU A 222 4.40 3.80 -14.93
CA GLU A 222 5.51 4.70 -15.31
C GLU A 222 6.28 5.19 -14.09
N ILE A 223 5.58 5.61 -13.03
CA ILE A 223 6.20 6.04 -11.77
C ILE A 223 7.03 4.91 -11.15
N LEU A 224 6.49 3.69 -11.11
CA LEU A 224 7.23 2.54 -10.58
C LEU A 224 8.47 2.21 -11.42
N ARG A 225 8.41 2.27 -12.75
CA ARG A 225 9.61 2.09 -13.59
C ARG A 225 10.71 3.11 -13.26
N ARG A 226 10.33 4.37 -13.05
CA ARG A 226 11.29 5.42 -12.66
C ARG A 226 11.86 5.19 -11.26
N SER A 227 11.04 4.70 -10.32
CA SER A 227 11.49 4.32 -8.98
C SER A 227 12.49 3.15 -9.03
N LEU A 228 12.23 2.14 -9.87
CA LEU A 228 13.14 1.01 -10.09
C LEU A 228 14.46 1.40 -10.75
N ALA A 229 14.44 2.39 -11.64
CA ALA A 229 15.67 2.90 -12.24
C ALA A 229 16.62 3.53 -11.19
N MET A 230 16.08 4.10 -10.11
CA MET A 230 16.90 4.58 -8.99
C MET A 230 17.53 3.42 -8.19
N ALA A 231 16.80 2.29 -8.05
CA ALA A 231 17.32 1.08 -7.39
C ALA A 231 18.50 0.46 -8.15
N ALA A 232 18.55 0.60 -9.47
CA ALA A 232 19.60 0.02 -10.32
C ALA A 232 20.86 0.92 -10.40
N ALA A 233 20.78 2.16 -9.95
CA ALA A 233 21.87 3.15 -10.04
C ALA A 233 22.71 3.25 -8.72
N GLY A 234 22.26 2.66 -7.63
CA GLY A 234 22.94 2.58 -6.33
C GLY A 234 23.48 1.18 -6.07
#